data_84f36b4673bff78e54830dc7987b2286
#
_entry.id   84f36b4673bff78e54830dc7987b2286
#
_cell.length_a   1.000
_cell.length_b   1.000
_cell.length_c   1.000
_cell.angle_alpha   90.00
_cell.angle_beta   90.00
_cell.angle_gamma   90.00
#
_symmetry.space_group_name_H-M   'P 1'
#
loop_
_entity.id
_entity.type
_entity.pdbx_description
1 polymer ?
#
loop_
_entity_poly.entity_id
_entity_poly.type
_entity_poly.pdbx_seq_one_letter_code
_entity_poly.pdbx_strand_id
1 'polypeptide(L)'
;MPKDRMIELLRELLKNSKRSDRELARILGTSQPTVTRTRGKLERNGYILQYTAVPDLTKVGYEILAFTFMKIIPHDEKSDEAKFTEKTHKWTLENPKIILSMHGDGLNGKNCTIISLHKNFTDYYTFITEFKGKWSSSMRDVETFLVSLKAKAVKPFSFRRLEIIS
;
A
#
# COMPACT_ATOMS: atom_id res chain seq x y z
N MET A 1 19.20 3.13 -23.46
CA MET A 1 17.83 2.88 -23.95
C MET A 1 17.02 4.10 -23.61
N PRO A 2 16.24 4.69 -24.51
CA PRO A 2 15.43 5.88 -24.23
C PRO A 2 14.53 5.65 -23.02
N LYS A 3 14.30 6.69 -22.21
CA LYS A 3 13.37 6.69 -21.05
C LYS A 3 11.99 6.17 -21.47
N ASP A 4 11.55 6.49 -22.67
CA ASP A 4 10.26 6.07 -23.23
C ASP A 4 10.05 4.55 -23.26
N ARG A 5 11.05 3.76 -23.66
CA ARG A 5 10.91 2.29 -23.71
C ARG A 5 10.84 1.62 -22.33
N MET A 6 11.46 2.23 -21.32
CA MET A 6 11.31 1.76 -19.94
C MET A 6 9.86 1.95 -19.48
N ILE A 7 9.29 3.11 -19.78
CA ILE A 7 7.91 3.45 -19.45
C ILE A 7 6.91 2.59 -20.21
N GLU A 8 7.16 2.31 -21.51
CA GLU A 8 6.33 1.38 -22.29
C GLU A 8 6.31 -0.02 -21.68
N LEU A 9 7.47 -0.55 -21.28
CA LEU A 9 7.55 -1.85 -20.62
C LEU A 9 6.81 -1.82 -19.26
N LEU A 10 6.97 -0.77 -18.48
CA LEU A 10 6.27 -0.63 -17.19
C LEU A 10 4.74 -0.60 -17.39
N ARG A 11 4.23 0.11 -18.41
CA ARG A 11 2.80 0.12 -18.76
C ARG A 11 2.28 -1.28 -19.09
N GLU A 12 3.03 -2.07 -19.86
CA GLU A 12 2.63 -3.45 -20.19
C GLU A 12 2.66 -4.38 -18.96
N LEU A 13 3.63 -4.19 -18.06
CA LEU A 13 3.70 -4.94 -16.80
C LEU A 13 2.55 -4.58 -15.85
N LEU A 14 2.13 -3.31 -15.78
CA LEU A 14 0.95 -2.90 -15.00
C LEU A 14 -0.35 -3.53 -15.52
N LYS A 15 -0.47 -3.73 -16.85
CA LYS A 15 -1.62 -4.43 -17.44
C LYS A 15 -1.62 -5.91 -17.06
N ASN A 16 -0.48 -6.56 -17.11
CA ASN A 16 -0.31 -7.97 -16.74
C ASN A 16 1.16 -8.31 -16.44
N SER A 17 1.51 -8.38 -15.17
CA SER A 17 2.87 -8.71 -14.72
C SER A 17 3.29 -10.16 -14.95
N LYS A 18 2.32 -11.07 -15.26
CA LYS A 18 2.60 -12.49 -15.55
C LYS A 18 3.11 -12.74 -16.97
N ARG A 19 3.06 -11.72 -17.85
CA ARG A 19 3.58 -11.88 -19.22
C ARG A 19 5.07 -12.20 -19.19
N SER A 20 5.43 -13.20 -19.98
CA SER A 20 6.85 -13.56 -20.21
C SER A 20 7.59 -12.44 -20.96
N ASP A 21 8.90 -12.39 -20.80
CA ASP A 21 9.74 -11.43 -21.54
C ASP A 21 9.65 -11.64 -23.05
N ARG A 22 9.39 -12.87 -23.51
CA ARG A 22 9.16 -13.20 -24.93
C ARG A 22 7.87 -12.57 -25.44
N GLU A 23 6.78 -12.63 -24.67
CA GLU A 23 5.50 -11.98 -25.02
C GLU A 23 5.63 -10.46 -25.03
N LEU A 24 6.28 -9.91 -24.02
CA LEU A 24 6.54 -8.47 -23.92
C LEU A 24 7.43 -7.97 -25.07
N ALA A 25 8.43 -8.76 -25.47
CA ALA A 25 9.28 -8.44 -26.61
C ALA A 25 8.47 -8.32 -27.91
N ARG A 26 7.52 -9.27 -28.12
CA ARG A 26 6.61 -9.24 -29.27
C ARG A 26 5.70 -8.00 -29.26
N ILE A 27 5.11 -7.68 -28.09
CA ILE A 27 4.22 -6.50 -27.94
C ILE A 27 4.97 -5.19 -28.21
N LEU A 28 6.21 -5.10 -27.72
CA LEU A 28 7.02 -3.87 -27.77
C LEU A 28 7.89 -3.77 -29.04
N GLY A 29 7.81 -4.73 -29.96
CA GLY A 29 8.61 -4.73 -31.17
C GLY A 29 10.13 -4.76 -30.89
N THR A 30 10.59 -5.55 -29.92
CA THR A 30 11.98 -5.61 -29.49
C THR A 30 12.44 -7.06 -29.25
N SER A 31 13.69 -7.27 -28.82
CA SER A 31 14.21 -8.59 -28.49
C SER A 31 13.95 -8.98 -27.03
N GLN A 32 13.80 -10.29 -26.76
CA GLN A 32 13.66 -10.80 -25.38
C GLN A 32 14.83 -10.37 -24.46
N PRO A 33 16.12 -10.44 -24.86
CA PRO A 33 17.22 -9.97 -24.02
C PRO A 33 17.12 -8.47 -23.69
N THR A 34 16.55 -7.67 -24.59
CA THR A 34 16.31 -6.25 -24.36
C THR A 34 15.25 -6.04 -23.28
N VAL A 35 14.15 -6.80 -23.33
CA VAL A 35 13.10 -6.76 -22.29
C VAL A 35 13.67 -7.17 -20.94
N THR A 36 14.36 -8.31 -20.86
CA THR A 36 14.97 -8.81 -19.62
C THR A 36 15.88 -7.77 -18.97
N ARG A 37 16.77 -7.16 -19.77
CA ARG A 37 17.66 -6.10 -19.28
C ARG A 37 16.90 -4.86 -18.82
N THR A 38 15.83 -4.48 -19.53
CA THR A 38 15.02 -3.31 -19.19
C THR A 38 14.19 -3.54 -17.93
N ARG A 39 13.61 -4.75 -17.75
CA ARG A 39 12.94 -5.17 -16.52
C ARG A 39 13.90 -5.05 -15.34
N GLY A 40 15.09 -5.62 -15.41
CA GLY A 40 16.10 -5.50 -14.38
C GLY A 40 16.52 -4.05 -14.06
N LYS A 41 16.45 -3.13 -15.05
CA LYS A 41 16.66 -1.70 -14.78
C LYS A 41 15.48 -1.08 -14.02
N LEU A 42 14.24 -1.42 -14.39
CA LEU A 42 13.04 -0.94 -13.68
C LEU A 42 13.06 -1.37 -12.20
N GLU A 43 13.49 -2.60 -11.93
CA GLU A 43 13.63 -3.14 -10.58
C GLU A 43 14.75 -2.43 -9.79
N ARG A 44 15.97 -2.40 -10.33
CA ARG A 44 17.12 -1.76 -9.66
C ARG A 44 16.95 -0.27 -9.43
N ASN A 45 16.23 0.42 -10.30
CA ASN A 45 15.98 1.86 -10.19
C ASN A 45 14.72 2.17 -9.36
N GLY A 46 14.07 1.16 -8.76
CA GLY A 46 12.91 1.34 -7.88
C GLY A 46 11.61 1.74 -8.58
N TYR A 47 11.52 1.63 -9.91
CA TYR A 47 10.24 1.80 -10.62
C TYR A 47 9.26 0.65 -10.34
N ILE A 48 9.78 -0.53 -10.03
CA ILE A 48 9.04 -1.70 -9.58
C ILE A 48 9.53 -2.04 -8.18
N LEU A 49 8.67 -1.87 -7.20
CA LEU A 49 8.98 -2.18 -5.79
C LEU A 49 8.79 -3.66 -5.49
N GLN A 50 7.75 -4.28 -6.09
CA GLN A 50 7.42 -5.68 -5.85
C GLN A 50 6.51 -6.23 -6.94
N TYR A 51 6.50 -7.56 -7.10
CA TYR A 51 5.51 -8.30 -7.84
C TYR A 51 4.59 -9.03 -6.85
N THR A 52 3.29 -8.80 -6.94
CA THR A 52 2.33 -9.45 -6.06
C THR A 52 1.03 -9.75 -6.80
N ALA A 53 0.27 -10.72 -6.29
CA ALA A 53 -1.10 -10.95 -6.72
C ALA A 53 -2.04 -10.09 -5.85
N VAL A 54 -3.07 -9.51 -6.45
CA VAL A 54 -4.17 -8.90 -5.72
C VAL A 54 -5.24 -9.98 -5.53
N PRO A 55 -5.44 -10.49 -4.30
CA PRO A 55 -6.43 -11.53 -4.03
C PRO A 55 -7.85 -10.95 -4.00
N ASP A 56 -8.83 -11.82 -4.18
CA ASP A 56 -10.19 -11.53 -3.74
C ASP A 56 -10.21 -11.66 -2.21
N LEU A 57 -10.21 -10.51 -1.53
CA LEU A 57 -10.11 -10.43 -0.07
C LEU A 57 -11.24 -11.18 0.64
N THR A 58 -12.43 -11.24 0.05
CA THR A 58 -13.56 -11.95 0.65
C THR A 58 -13.36 -13.47 0.61
N LYS A 59 -12.73 -13.99 -0.45
CA LYS A 59 -12.41 -15.42 -0.58
C LYS A 59 -11.30 -15.88 0.35
N VAL A 60 -10.45 -14.96 0.79
CA VAL A 60 -9.41 -15.24 1.78
C VAL A 60 -9.80 -14.86 3.21
N GLY A 61 -11.10 -14.57 3.43
CA GLY A 61 -11.71 -14.48 4.76
C GLY A 61 -11.75 -13.09 5.38
N TYR A 62 -11.54 -12.02 4.61
CA TYR A 62 -11.71 -10.65 5.10
C TYR A 62 -13.07 -10.09 4.70
N GLU A 63 -13.72 -9.36 5.62
CA GLU A 63 -15.02 -8.73 5.40
C GLU A 63 -14.96 -7.22 5.49
N ILE A 64 -13.95 -6.67 6.18
CA ILE A 64 -13.85 -5.24 6.47
C ILE A 64 -12.49 -4.70 6.04
N LEU A 65 -12.53 -3.59 5.32
CA LEU A 65 -11.41 -2.70 5.05
C LEU A 65 -11.62 -1.43 5.88
N ALA A 66 -10.66 -1.09 6.74
CA ALA A 66 -10.73 0.07 7.62
C ALA A 66 -9.71 1.12 7.19
N PHE A 67 -10.19 2.35 6.98
CA PHE A 67 -9.37 3.55 6.80
C PHE A 67 -9.35 4.32 8.11
N THR A 68 -8.26 4.25 8.85
CA THR A 68 -8.12 4.91 10.14
C THR A 68 -7.23 6.13 9.99
N PHE A 69 -7.76 7.28 10.39
CA PHE A 69 -7.08 8.57 10.37
C PHE A 69 -6.84 9.03 11.80
N MET A 70 -5.69 9.63 12.06
CA MET A 70 -5.31 10.07 13.40
C MET A 70 -4.39 11.28 13.37
N LYS A 71 -4.32 11.96 14.50
CA LYS A 71 -3.36 13.02 14.75
C LYS A 71 -2.25 12.48 15.64
N ILE A 72 -1.03 12.36 15.09
CA ILE A 72 0.18 12.12 15.88
C ILE A 72 0.57 13.42 16.55
N ILE A 73 0.81 13.35 17.86
CA ILE A 73 1.22 14.50 18.67
C ILE A 73 2.75 14.48 18.73
N PRO A 74 3.43 15.60 18.42
CA PRO A 74 4.85 15.71 18.62
C PRO A 74 5.24 15.46 20.09
N HIS A 75 6.33 14.80 20.34
CA HIS A 75 6.92 14.65 21.66
C HIS A 75 7.82 15.84 21.95
N ASP A 76 7.85 16.28 23.23
CA ASP A 76 8.60 17.47 23.65
C ASP A 76 10.12 17.29 23.53
N GLU A 77 10.61 16.04 23.65
CA GLU A 77 12.02 15.71 23.48
C GLU A 77 12.29 14.92 22.20
N LYS A 78 13.32 15.33 21.44
CA LYS A 78 13.75 14.62 20.21
C LYS A 78 14.09 13.15 20.43
N SER A 79 14.60 12.79 21.62
CA SER A 79 14.92 11.41 21.98
C SER A 79 13.66 10.55 22.11
N ASP A 80 12.57 11.11 22.61
CA ASP A 80 11.31 10.39 22.78
C ASP A 80 10.53 10.28 21.46
N GLU A 81 10.63 11.30 20.60
CA GLU A 81 10.09 11.22 19.24
C GLU A 81 10.78 10.13 18.41
N ALA A 82 12.09 10.00 18.49
CA ALA A 82 12.84 8.95 17.80
C ALA A 82 12.42 7.54 18.29
N LYS A 83 12.32 7.33 19.61
CA LYS A 83 11.86 6.07 20.21
C LYS A 83 10.41 5.75 19.83
N PHE A 84 9.54 6.75 19.81
CA PHE A 84 8.16 6.58 19.40
C PHE A 84 8.09 6.16 17.92
N THR A 85 8.82 6.84 17.05
CA THR A 85 8.88 6.53 15.61
C THR A 85 9.39 5.10 15.38
N GLU A 86 10.45 4.69 16.06
CA GLU A 86 10.97 3.32 15.96
C GLU A 86 9.94 2.26 16.41
N LYS A 87 9.31 2.49 17.58
CA LYS A 87 8.27 1.58 18.09
C LYS A 87 7.07 1.47 17.16
N THR A 88 6.58 2.60 16.64
CA THR A 88 5.43 2.61 15.73
C THR A 88 5.77 1.98 14.40
N HIS A 89 6.94 2.25 13.83
CA HIS A 89 7.43 1.59 12.61
C HIS A 89 7.50 0.08 12.78
N LYS A 90 8.18 -0.39 13.83
CA LYS A 90 8.29 -1.81 14.11
C LYS A 90 6.93 -2.47 14.25
N TRP A 91 6.03 -1.91 15.07
CA TRP A 91 4.70 -2.45 15.26
C TRP A 91 3.88 -2.47 13.98
N THR A 92 3.96 -1.42 13.17
CA THR A 92 3.24 -1.31 11.90
C THR A 92 3.72 -2.37 10.90
N LEU A 93 5.03 -2.56 10.77
CA LEU A 93 5.63 -3.54 9.86
C LEU A 93 5.35 -4.99 10.28
N GLU A 94 5.31 -5.25 11.59
CA GLU A 94 5.05 -6.59 12.14
C GLU A 94 3.55 -6.94 12.18
N ASN A 95 2.65 -5.96 12.01
CA ASN A 95 1.21 -6.21 12.11
C ASN A 95 0.62 -6.65 10.76
N PRO A 96 0.22 -7.93 10.62
CA PRO A 96 -0.24 -8.47 9.33
C PRO A 96 -1.60 -7.92 8.89
N LYS A 97 -2.32 -7.22 9.75
CA LYS A 97 -3.60 -6.56 9.40
C LYS A 97 -3.39 -5.24 8.67
N ILE A 98 -2.24 -4.59 8.85
CA ILE A 98 -1.94 -3.30 8.25
C ILE A 98 -1.36 -3.50 6.86
N ILE A 99 -2.04 -2.98 5.85
CA ILE A 99 -1.60 -3.06 4.45
C ILE A 99 -1.00 -1.76 3.93
N LEU A 100 -1.25 -0.65 4.62
CA LEU A 100 -0.66 0.66 4.32
C LEU A 100 -0.63 1.52 5.59
N SER A 101 0.46 2.23 5.80
CA SER A 101 0.57 3.32 6.78
C SER A 101 1.35 4.47 6.17
N MET A 102 0.80 5.67 6.24
CA MET A 102 1.42 6.86 5.63
C MET A 102 1.16 8.11 6.48
N HIS A 103 2.12 9.02 6.45
CA HIS A 103 1.90 10.39 6.88
C HIS A 103 1.16 11.16 5.78
N GLY A 104 0.37 12.14 6.18
CA GLY A 104 -0.39 13.01 5.29
C GLY A 104 -0.74 14.31 6.00
N ASP A 105 -1.58 15.11 5.38
CA ASP A 105 -2.13 16.33 5.97
C ASP A 105 -3.57 16.52 5.48
N GLY A 106 -4.47 16.82 6.39
CA GLY A 106 -5.88 17.06 6.07
C GLY A 106 -6.85 16.62 7.16
N LEU A 107 -8.10 16.42 6.81
CA LEU A 107 -9.16 15.87 7.66
C LEU A 107 -9.15 16.44 9.10
N ASN A 108 -9.25 17.78 9.25
CA ASN A 108 -9.20 18.47 10.54
C ASN A 108 -7.87 18.31 11.31
N GLY A 109 -6.74 18.36 10.58
CA GLY A 109 -5.39 18.29 11.16
C GLY A 109 -4.93 16.88 11.52
N LYS A 110 -5.57 15.85 10.97
CA LYS A 110 -5.03 14.49 11.00
C LYS A 110 -3.82 14.41 10.08
N ASN A 111 -2.76 13.78 10.57
CA ASN A 111 -1.46 13.74 9.90
C ASN A 111 -0.93 12.32 9.67
N CYS A 112 -1.74 11.31 9.96
CA CYS A 112 -1.40 9.91 9.70
C CYS A 112 -2.64 9.11 9.31
N THR A 113 -2.45 8.15 8.42
CA THR A 113 -3.48 7.17 8.04
C THR A 113 -2.94 5.76 8.06
N ILE A 114 -3.81 4.82 8.43
CA ILE A 114 -3.57 3.38 8.35
C ILE A 114 -4.71 2.76 7.58
N ILE A 115 -4.39 1.86 6.65
CA ILE A 115 -5.37 0.98 6.01
C ILE A 115 -5.15 -0.42 6.52
N SER A 116 -6.20 -1.04 7.06
CA SER A 116 -6.14 -2.37 7.67
C SER A 116 -7.29 -3.28 7.22
N LEU A 117 -7.04 -4.60 7.26
CA LEU A 117 -7.98 -5.65 6.88
C LEU A 117 -8.42 -6.45 8.09
N HIS A 118 -9.72 -6.74 8.19
CA HIS A 118 -10.30 -7.45 9.31
C HIS A 118 -11.27 -8.53 8.84
N LYS A 119 -11.28 -9.65 9.57
CA LYS A 119 -12.15 -10.80 9.27
C LYS A 119 -13.63 -10.46 9.47
N ASN A 120 -13.93 -9.62 10.46
CA ASN A 120 -15.28 -9.17 10.81
C ASN A 120 -15.21 -7.94 11.71
N PHE A 121 -16.37 -7.44 12.14
CA PHE A 121 -16.44 -6.26 13.01
C PHE A 121 -15.79 -6.49 14.39
N THR A 122 -15.92 -7.68 14.98
CA THR A 122 -15.30 -7.99 16.27
C THR A 122 -13.77 -7.94 16.17
N ASP A 123 -13.21 -8.50 15.10
CA ASP A 123 -11.76 -8.45 14.83
C ASP A 123 -11.26 -7.01 14.63
N TYR A 124 -12.03 -6.16 13.96
CA TYR A 124 -11.76 -4.71 13.86
C TYR A 124 -11.85 -4.03 15.22
N TYR A 125 -12.90 -4.30 15.99
CA TYR A 125 -13.11 -3.66 17.29
C TYR A 125 -11.98 -3.98 18.27
N THR A 126 -11.55 -5.22 18.33
CA THR A 126 -10.38 -5.64 19.11
C THR A 126 -9.13 -4.87 18.68
N PHE A 127 -8.84 -4.85 17.38
CA PHE A 127 -7.69 -4.13 16.84
C PHE A 127 -7.69 -2.65 17.19
N ILE A 128 -8.82 -1.94 16.97
CA ILE A 128 -8.86 -0.49 17.18
C ILE A 128 -8.82 -0.13 18.69
N THR A 129 -9.36 -0.99 19.55
CA THR A 129 -9.30 -0.79 21.00
C THR A 129 -7.87 -0.98 21.51
N GLU A 130 -7.18 -2.04 21.10
CA GLU A 130 -5.77 -2.26 21.43
C GLU A 130 -4.87 -1.15 20.88
N PHE A 131 -5.12 -0.73 19.63
CA PHE A 131 -4.40 0.37 18.99
C PHE A 131 -4.54 1.66 19.77
N LYS A 132 -5.78 2.06 20.10
CA LYS A 132 -6.05 3.28 20.89
C LYS A 132 -5.43 3.19 22.29
N GLY A 133 -5.53 2.06 22.95
CA GLY A 133 -4.93 1.85 24.27
C GLY A 133 -3.40 1.97 24.25
N LYS A 134 -2.76 1.33 23.27
CA LYS A 134 -1.29 1.31 23.14
C LYS A 134 -0.68 2.69 22.83
N TRP A 135 -1.38 3.52 22.06
CA TRP A 135 -0.85 4.78 21.54
C TRP A 135 -1.57 6.03 22.09
N SER A 136 -2.36 5.89 23.15
CA SER A 136 -3.18 6.96 23.74
C SER A 136 -2.43 8.22 24.10
N SER A 137 -1.16 8.12 24.51
CA SER A 137 -0.31 9.26 24.86
C SER A 137 0.24 10.04 23.67
N SER A 138 0.29 9.39 22.50
CA SER A 138 0.97 9.91 21.31
C SER A 138 0.05 10.16 20.13
N MET A 139 -1.24 9.80 20.26
CA MET A 139 -2.23 9.95 19.19
C MET A 139 -3.55 10.49 19.73
N ARG A 140 -4.20 11.35 18.94
CA ARG A 140 -5.54 11.90 19.21
C ARG A 140 -6.41 11.81 17.96
N ASP A 141 -7.69 12.08 18.16
CA ASP A 141 -8.69 12.23 17.08
C ASP A 141 -8.67 11.03 16.12
N VAL A 142 -8.62 9.81 16.68
CA VAL A 142 -8.63 8.57 15.92
C VAL A 142 -10.04 8.31 15.40
N GLU A 143 -10.21 8.47 14.10
CA GLU A 143 -11.45 8.21 13.39
C GLU A 143 -11.26 7.11 12.34
N THR A 144 -12.28 6.30 12.12
CA THR A 144 -12.21 5.22 11.14
C THR A 144 -13.42 5.23 10.21
N PHE A 145 -13.14 5.11 8.92
CA PHE A 145 -14.13 4.83 7.90
C PHE A 145 -14.08 3.33 7.56
N LEU A 146 -15.16 2.62 7.82
CA LEU A 146 -15.28 1.18 7.56
C LEU A 146 -15.95 0.92 6.22
N VAL A 147 -15.34 0.05 5.44
CA VAL A 147 -15.88 -0.43 4.16
C VAL A 147 -16.14 -1.92 4.26
N SER A 148 -17.37 -2.34 3.93
CA SER A 148 -17.70 -3.76 3.77
C SER A 148 -17.15 -4.27 2.44
N LEU A 149 -16.26 -5.26 2.50
CA LEU A 149 -15.73 -5.93 1.32
C LEU A 149 -16.77 -6.83 0.62
N LYS A 150 -17.89 -7.15 1.30
CA LYS A 150 -19.04 -7.85 0.71
C LYS A 150 -19.87 -6.94 -0.18
N ALA A 151 -19.75 -5.62 -0.04
CA ALA A 151 -20.40 -4.68 -0.92
C ALA A 151 -19.75 -4.67 -2.30
N LYS A 152 -20.57 -4.49 -3.35
CA LYS A 152 -20.06 -4.41 -4.72
C LYS A 152 -19.19 -3.17 -4.90
N ALA A 153 -17.91 -3.36 -5.19
CA ALA A 153 -17.03 -2.25 -5.51
C ALA A 153 -17.42 -1.61 -6.85
N VAL A 154 -17.50 -0.28 -6.87
CA VAL A 154 -17.70 0.48 -8.12
C VAL A 154 -16.48 0.32 -9.03
N LYS A 155 -15.27 0.39 -8.45
CA LYS A 155 -14.01 0.13 -9.13
C LYS A 155 -13.12 -0.68 -8.19
N PRO A 156 -12.83 -1.96 -8.50
CA PRO A 156 -11.92 -2.76 -7.70
C PRO A 156 -10.50 -2.22 -7.77
N PHE A 157 -9.71 -2.49 -6.73
CA PHE A 157 -8.31 -2.08 -6.68
C PHE A 157 -7.52 -2.65 -7.86
N SER A 158 -6.86 -1.79 -8.62
CA SER A 158 -6.06 -2.20 -9.77
C SER A 158 -5.18 -1.07 -10.27
N PHE A 159 -3.94 -1.37 -10.62
CA PHE A 159 -3.02 -0.47 -11.34
C PHE A 159 -3.07 -0.62 -12.86
N ARG A 160 -3.92 -1.51 -13.42
CA ARG A 160 -3.95 -1.81 -14.87
C ARG A 160 -4.20 -0.60 -15.77
N ARG A 161 -4.84 0.44 -15.25
CA ARG A 161 -5.19 1.68 -15.97
C ARG A 161 -4.52 2.90 -15.36
N LEU A 162 -3.43 2.69 -14.59
CA LEU A 162 -2.65 3.80 -14.06
C LEU A 162 -1.99 4.55 -15.22
N GLU A 163 -2.21 5.85 -15.26
CA GLU A 163 -1.48 6.74 -16.16
C GLU A 163 -0.11 7.03 -15.56
N ILE A 164 0.94 6.73 -16.32
CA ILE A 164 2.31 7.01 -15.89
C ILE A 164 2.69 8.38 -16.42
N ILE A 165 2.86 9.32 -15.52
CA ILE A 165 3.33 10.67 -15.80
C ILE A 165 4.86 10.61 -15.90
N SER A 166 5.40 10.98 -17.07
CA SER A 166 6.85 10.93 -17.38
C SER A 166 7.51 12.30 -17.22
#